data_a8f56563c2aa2960c0a20398075ac3d6
#
_entry.id   a8f56563c2aa2960c0a20398075ac3d6
#
_cell.length_a   1.000
_cell.length_b   1.000
_cell.length_c   1.000
_cell.angle_alpha   90.00
_cell.angle_beta   90.00
_cell.angle_gamma   90.00
#
_symmetry.space_group_name_H-M   'P 1'
#
loop_
_entity.id
_entity.type
_entity.pdbx_description
1 polymer ?
#
loop_
_entity_poly.entity_id
_entity_poly.type
_entity_poly.pdbx_seq_one_letter_code
_entity_poly.pdbx_strand_id
1 'polypeptide(L)'
;EPLSDEKATHGVIGIPRVLNIYENYPFWYTFFTDLGFKVVISPESSRKIYELGIESIPSESECYPAKLAHGHVMWLIKQGIKDIFYPCIPYERNEMEGTNNHYNCPIVTSYAENIKNNMEELATEHINFMNPFLALDNEEALKSRLFEELEAQYHLTVDEVNHAVDKAYAELAQVRTDIQNKGEEVLAYLAETGRTGIVLCGRPYHIDPEINHGIPELINSYGIAVLTEDSISCLLYTSDAADDRISV
;
A
#
# COMPACT_ATOMS: atom_id res chain seq x y z
N GLU A 1 12.17 -3.81 -11.46
CA GLU A 1 11.49 -3.90 -12.77
C GLU A 1 10.58 -5.13 -12.78
N PRO A 2 9.38 -5.05 -13.42
CA PRO A 2 8.50 -6.21 -13.55
C PRO A 2 9.19 -7.38 -14.26
N LEU A 3 8.84 -8.61 -13.86
CA LEU A 3 9.32 -9.78 -14.58
C LEU A 3 8.89 -9.74 -16.06
N SER A 4 9.76 -10.21 -16.94
CA SER A 4 9.37 -10.44 -18.34
C SER A 4 8.36 -11.59 -18.41
N ASP A 5 7.55 -11.61 -19.46
CA ASP A 5 6.53 -12.66 -19.66
C ASP A 5 7.15 -14.07 -19.67
N GLU A 6 8.39 -14.21 -20.17
CA GLU A 6 9.14 -15.48 -20.17
C GLU A 6 9.55 -15.96 -18.78
N LYS A 7 9.71 -15.04 -17.82
CA LYS A 7 10.10 -15.34 -16.43
C LYS A 7 8.91 -15.46 -15.50
N ALA A 8 7.74 -15.01 -15.92
CA ALA A 8 6.51 -15.04 -15.14
C ALA A 8 5.86 -16.44 -15.20
N THR A 9 6.42 -17.38 -14.45
CA THR A 9 5.99 -18.81 -14.45
C THR A 9 4.57 -19.01 -13.93
N HIS A 10 4.07 -18.09 -13.07
CA HIS A 10 2.73 -18.12 -12.49
C HIS A 10 1.78 -17.08 -13.10
N GLY A 11 2.18 -16.43 -14.21
CA GLY A 11 1.35 -15.47 -14.90
C GLY A 11 1.39 -14.06 -14.33
N VAL A 12 0.27 -13.33 -14.48
CA VAL A 12 0.17 -11.92 -14.12
C VAL A 12 -0.74 -11.76 -12.91
N ILE A 13 -0.32 -10.98 -11.92
CA ILE A 13 -1.14 -10.60 -10.77
C ILE A 13 -1.30 -9.08 -10.70
N GLY A 14 -2.52 -8.61 -10.49
CA GLY A 14 -2.86 -7.20 -10.32
C GLY A 14 -2.94 -6.81 -8.85
N ILE A 15 -2.39 -5.65 -8.51
CA ILE A 15 -2.49 -5.06 -7.18
C ILE A 15 -3.05 -3.65 -7.32
N PRO A 16 -4.21 -3.32 -6.73
CA PRO A 16 -4.73 -1.97 -6.75
C PRO A 16 -3.89 -1.05 -5.87
N ARG A 17 -3.45 0.11 -6.40
CA ARG A 17 -2.67 1.11 -5.66
C ARG A 17 -3.61 1.95 -4.80
N VAL A 18 -4.01 1.44 -3.65
CA VAL A 18 -5.00 2.09 -2.78
C VAL A 18 -4.71 1.85 -1.30
N LEU A 19 -5.18 2.77 -0.46
CA LEU A 19 -5.15 2.64 0.99
C LEU A 19 -3.79 2.15 1.52
N ASN A 20 -3.76 1.11 2.34
CA ASN A 20 -2.52 0.56 2.92
C ASN A 20 -1.55 -0.09 1.91
N ILE A 21 -1.96 -0.29 0.67
CA ILE A 21 -1.03 -0.73 -0.39
C ILE A 21 0.06 0.34 -0.62
N TYR A 22 -0.22 1.61 -0.38
CA TYR A 22 0.81 2.65 -0.46
C TYR A 22 1.99 2.41 0.49
N GLU A 23 1.74 1.82 1.65
CA GLU A 23 2.74 1.44 2.63
C GLU A 23 3.36 0.07 2.33
N ASN A 24 2.49 -0.91 2.03
CA ASN A 24 2.85 -2.31 1.92
C ASN A 24 3.21 -2.76 0.50
N TYR A 25 3.17 -1.85 -0.49
CA TYR A 25 3.49 -2.17 -1.87
C TYR A 25 4.86 -2.84 -2.06
N PRO A 26 5.97 -2.40 -1.41
CA PRO A 26 7.26 -3.05 -1.60
C PRO A 26 7.25 -4.52 -1.16
N PHE A 27 6.51 -4.82 -0.09
CA PHE A 27 6.31 -6.18 0.40
C PHE A 27 5.60 -7.04 -0.64
N TRP A 28 4.41 -6.64 -1.09
CA TRP A 28 3.60 -7.45 -2.00
C TRP A 28 4.24 -7.60 -3.39
N TYR A 29 4.87 -6.54 -3.87
CA TYR A 29 5.59 -6.60 -5.14
C TYR A 29 6.74 -7.61 -5.09
N THR A 30 7.55 -7.59 -4.05
CA THR A 30 8.68 -8.51 -3.87
C THR A 30 8.20 -9.93 -3.66
N PHE A 31 7.19 -10.13 -2.81
CA PHE A 31 6.59 -11.42 -2.54
C PHE A 31 6.13 -12.12 -3.82
N PHE A 32 5.29 -11.48 -4.60
CA PHE A 32 4.77 -12.08 -5.83
C PHE A 32 5.83 -12.20 -6.93
N THR A 33 6.76 -11.26 -7.01
CA THR A 33 7.86 -11.35 -7.97
C THR A 33 8.79 -12.54 -7.67
N ASP A 34 9.09 -12.78 -6.40
CA ASP A 34 9.92 -13.92 -5.98
C ASP A 34 9.23 -15.28 -6.26
N LEU A 35 7.92 -15.32 -6.11
CA LEU A 35 7.09 -16.47 -6.49
C LEU A 35 6.92 -16.64 -8.01
N GLY A 36 7.49 -15.77 -8.83
CA GLY A 36 7.43 -15.90 -10.29
C GLY A 36 6.18 -15.30 -10.93
N PHE A 37 5.52 -14.33 -10.30
CA PHE A 37 4.45 -13.57 -10.92
C PHE A 37 4.97 -12.27 -11.56
N LYS A 38 4.40 -11.91 -12.70
CA LYS A 38 4.51 -10.54 -13.23
C LYS A 38 3.50 -9.65 -12.51
N VAL A 39 4.00 -8.79 -11.64
CA VAL A 39 3.15 -7.88 -10.86
C VAL A 39 2.78 -6.66 -11.68
N VAL A 40 1.48 -6.34 -11.73
CA VAL A 40 0.94 -5.12 -12.33
C VAL A 40 0.23 -4.33 -11.26
N ILE A 41 0.75 -3.12 -10.98
CA ILE A 41 0.12 -2.19 -10.07
C ILE A 41 -0.70 -1.19 -10.87
N SER A 42 -1.90 -0.88 -10.39
CA SER A 42 -2.71 0.16 -11.01
C SER A 42 -2.00 1.52 -10.94
N PRO A 43 -2.25 2.44 -11.89
CA PRO A 43 -1.53 3.73 -11.96
C PRO A 43 -1.85 4.62 -10.75
N GLU A 44 -1.24 5.79 -10.69
CA GLU A 44 -1.63 6.84 -9.75
C GLU A 44 -3.09 7.21 -9.89
N SER A 45 -3.72 7.58 -8.77
CA SER A 45 -5.11 7.98 -8.76
C SER A 45 -5.34 9.24 -9.58
N SER A 46 -6.52 9.32 -10.15
CA SER A 46 -6.98 10.47 -10.91
C SER A 46 -8.51 10.46 -10.97
N ARG A 47 -9.10 11.58 -11.34
CA ARG A 47 -10.54 11.67 -11.62
C ARG A 47 -11.02 10.57 -12.58
N LYS A 48 -10.21 10.23 -13.59
CA LYS A 48 -10.54 9.17 -14.55
C LYS A 48 -10.58 7.79 -13.91
N ILE A 49 -9.65 7.51 -12.99
CA ILE A 49 -9.66 6.26 -12.22
C ILE A 49 -10.91 6.20 -11.34
N TYR A 50 -11.24 7.27 -10.62
CA TYR A 50 -12.45 7.33 -9.81
C TYR A 50 -13.71 7.00 -10.63
N GLU A 51 -13.85 7.62 -11.80
CA GLU A 51 -15.00 7.44 -12.69
C GLU A 51 -15.16 6.00 -13.22
N LEU A 52 -14.09 5.23 -13.31
CA LEU A 52 -14.16 3.82 -13.70
C LEU A 52 -14.93 2.95 -12.71
N GLY A 53 -14.90 3.28 -11.42
CA GLY A 53 -15.48 2.45 -10.37
C GLY A 53 -16.77 3.01 -9.76
N ILE A 54 -17.26 4.15 -10.23
CA ILE A 54 -18.35 4.89 -9.58
C ILE A 54 -19.65 4.08 -9.42
N GLU A 55 -19.95 3.21 -10.39
CA GLU A 55 -21.17 2.40 -10.42
C GLU A 55 -21.19 1.32 -9.31
N SER A 56 -20.03 0.88 -8.83
CA SER A 56 -19.92 -0.15 -7.81
C SER A 56 -19.79 0.41 -6.39
N ILE A 57 -19.72 1.73 -6.20
CA ILE A 57 -19.63 2.37 -4.89
C ILE A 57 -20.98 2.26 -4.17
N PRO A 58 -21.06 1.52 -3.02
CA PRO A 58 -22.34 1.23 -2.39
C PRO A 58 -22.93 2.40 -1.61
N SER A 59 -22.13 3.38 -1.22
CA SER A 59 -22.57 4.49 -0.36
C SER A 59 -21.81 5.78 -0.65
N GLU A 60 -22.53 6.91 -0.66
CA GLU A 60 -21.92 8.24 -0.73
C GLU A 60 -21.14 8.61 0.53
N SER A 61 -21.44 7.97 1.67
CA SER A 61 -20.77 8.23 2.95
C SER A 61 -19.38 7.60 3.07
N GLU A 62 -18.98 6.74 2.14
CA GLU A 62 -17.63 6.20 2.07
C GLU A 62 -16.59 7.30 1.91
N CYS A 63 -15.44 7.17 2.55
CA CYS A 63 -14.36 8.14 2.37
C CYS A 63 -13.79 8.09 0.95
N TYR A 64 -13.29 9.23 0.45
CA TYR A 64 -12.81 9.34 -0.92
C TYR A 64 -11.67 8.37 -1.27
N PRO A 65 -10.66 8.13 -0.39
CA PRO A 65 -9.65 7.11 -0.64
C PRO A 65 -10.21 5.69 -0.84
N ALA A 66 -11.27 5.34 -0.13
CA ALA A 66 -11.95 4.06 -0.31
C ALA A 66 -12.70 3.98 -1.65
N LYS A 67 -13.39 5.05 -2.04
CA LYS A 67 -14.08 5.13 -3.34
C LYS A 67 -13.13 4.95 -4.52
N LEU A 68 -11.90 5.46 -4.42
CA LEU A 68 -10.88 5.27 -5.45
C LEU A 68 -10.54 3.78 -5.66
N ALA A 69 -10.64 2.94 -4.62
CA ALA A 69 -10.32 1.53 -4.73
C ALA A 69 -11.17 0.80 -5.78
N HIS A 70 -12.43 1.15 -5.92
CA HIS A 70 -13.32 0.62 -6.97
C HIS A 70 -12.77 0.90 -8.37
N GLY A 71 -12.33 2.13 -8.61
CA GLY A 71 -11.73 2.54 -9.88
C GLY A 71 -10.43 1.82 -10.20
N HIS A 72 -9.58 1.60 -9.21
CA HIS A 72 -8.31 0.88 -9.36
C HIS A 72 -8.52 -0.59 -9.69
N VAL A 73 -9.46 -1.26 -9.02
CA VAL A 73 -9.82 -2.65 -9.34
C VAL A 73 -10.42 -2.74 -10.74
N MET A 74 -11.34 -1.82 -11.09
CA MET A 74 -11.92 -1.76 -12.43
C MET A 74 -10.86 -1.52 -13.51
N TRP A 75 -9.86 -0.68 -13.22
CA TRP A 75 -8.75 -0.47 -14.16
C TRP A 75 -7.99 -1.76 -14.43
N LEU A 76 -7.66 -2.54 -13.40
CA LEU A 76 -6.99 -3.84 -13.54
C LEU A 76 -7.82 -4.82 -14.38
N ILE A 77 -9.12 -4.89 -14.15
CA ILE A 77 -10.04 -5.72 -14.94
C ILE A 77 -10.00 -5.29 -16.42
N LYS A 78 -10.04 -3.99 -16.70
CA LYS A 78 -9.97 -3.45 -18.07
C LYS A 78 -8.62 -3.67 -18.76
N GLN A 79 -7.54 -3.91 -18.01
CA GLN A 79 -6.26 -4.37 -18.56
C GLN A 79 -6.27 -5.88 -18.89
N GLY A 80 -7.36 -6.59 -18.63
CA GLY A 80 -7.47 -8.02 -18.87
C GLY A 80 -6.83 -8.89 -17.79
N ILE A 81 -6.49 -8.32 -16.65
CA ILE A 81 -5.88 -9.04 -15.52
C ILE A 81 -6.96 -9.87 -14.84
N LYS A 82 -6.71 -11.16 -14.68
CA LYS A 82 -7.67 -12.11 -14.10
C LYS A 82 -7.40 -12.44 -12.63
N ASP A 83 -6.16 -12.35 -12.19
CA ASP A 83 -5.78 -12.55 -10.80
C ASP A 83 -5.52 -11.19 -10.15
N ILE A 84 -6.34 -10.81 -9.17
CA ILE A 84 -6.22 -9.54 -8.45
C ILE A 84 -6.07 -9.83 -6.96
N PHE A 85 -5.02 -9.30 -6.36
CA PHE A 85 -4.74 -9.44 -4.94
C PHE A 85 -4.96 -8.11 -4.22
N TYR A 86 -5.89 -8.11 -3.27
CA TYR A 86 -6.17 -6.98 -2.40
C TYR A 86 -6.50 -7.48 -0.98
N PRO A 87 -5.49 -7.66 -0.12
CA PRO A 87 -5.68 -8.25 1.21
C PRO A 87 -6.40 -7.32 2.18
N CYS A 88 -7.08 -7.92 3.15
CA CYS A 88 -7.62 -7.27 4.32
C CYS A 88 -6.58 -7.30 5.45
N ILE A 89 -6.12 -6.13 5.90
CA ILE A 89 -5.07 -5.99 6.92
C ILE A 89 -5.63 -5.30 8.16
N PRO A 90 -5.97 -6.03 9.23
CA PRO A 90 -6.45 -5.43 10.48
C PRO A 90 -5.36 -4.68 11.24
N TYR A 91 -4.15 -5.24 11.28
CA TYR A 91 -3.02 -4.74 12.04
C TYR A 91 -1.81 -4.53 11.13
N GLU A 92 -1.19 -3.37 11.24
CA GLU A 92 0.13 -3.12 10.68
C GLU A 92 1.22 -3.55 11.67
N ARG A 93 2.46 -3.65 11.18
CA ARG A 93 3.61 -3.96 12.03
C ARG A 93 3.81 -2.86 13.06
N ASN A 94 4.21 -3.28 14.27
CA ASN A 94 4.73 -2.35 15.26
C ASN A 94 6.14 -1.90 14.85
N GLU A 95 6.26 -0.70 14.34
CA GLU A 95 7.53 -0.14 13.88
C GLU A 95 8.25 0.68 14.96
N MET A 96 7.55 1.06 16.02
CA MET A 96 8.08 1.86 17.11
C MET A 96 7.81 1.18 18.45
N GLU A 97 8.89 0.82 19.14
CA GLU A 97 8.82 0.23 20.47
C GLU A 97 8.13 1.21 21.45
N GLY A 98 7.14 0.71 22.20
CA GLY A 98 6.37 1.52 23.14
C GLY A 98 5.08 2.13 22.61
N THR A 99 4.79 2.06 21.30
CA THR A 99 3.48 2.41 20.74
C THR A 99 2.50 1.25 20.91
N ASN A 100 1.22 1.56 21.11
CA ASN A 100 0.20 0.57 21.45
C ASN A 100 -0.97 0.49 20.47
N ASN A 101 -0.96 1.26 19.39
CA ASN A 101 -2.04 1.27 18.42
C ASN A 101 -1.52 1.01 17.00
N HIS A 102 -1.72 -0.22 16.52
CA HIS A 102 -1.34 -0.67 15.17
C HIS A 102 -2.56 -1.02 14.32
N TYR A 103 -3.75 -0.65 14.77
CA TYR A 103 -4.97 -0.92 14.03
C TYR A 103 -5.08 -0.03 12.80
N ASN A 104 -5.41 -0.65 11.68
CA ASN A 104 -5.92 0.08 10.55
C ASN A 104 -7.34 0.62 10.84
N CYS A 105 -7.73 1.69 10.16
CA CYS A 105 -9.11 2.13 10.24
C CYS A 105 -10.04 1.03 9.69
N PRO A 106 -11.31 0.96 10.13
CA PRO A 106 -12.25 -0.08 9.68
C PRO A 106 -12.38 -0.21 8.16
N ILE A 107 -12.27 0.90 7.45
CA ILE A 107 -12.29 0.90 5.97
C ILE A 107 -11.06 0.18 5.41
N VAL A 108 -9.85 0.55 5.83
CA VAL A 108 -8.62 -0.12 5.37
C VAL A 108 -8.65 -1.62 5.70
N THR A 109 -9.12 -1.96 6.89
CA THR A 109 -9.16 -3.34 7.39
C THR A 109 -9.93 -4.29 6.48
N SER A 110 -11.04 -3.87 5.88
CA SER A 110 -11.96 -4.79 5.22
C SER A 110 -12.57 -4.28 3.91
N TYR A 111 -12.01 -3.22 3.32
CA TYR A 111 -12.63 -2.63 2.13
C TYR A 111 -12.59 -3.55 0.90
N ALA A 112 -11.63 -4.46 0.83
CA ALA A 112 -11.59 -5.48 -0.20
C ALA A 112 -12.85 -6.40 -0.18
N GLU A 113 -13.40 -6.69 1.01
CA GLU A 113 -14.69 -7.39 1.14
C GLU A 113 -15.85 -6.56 0.60
N ASN A 114 -15.82 -5.24 0.82
CA ASN A 114 -16.84 -4.34 0.26
C ASN A 114 -16.82 -4.38 -1.27
N ILE A 115 -15.65 -4.28 -1.88
CA ILE A 115 -15.49 -4.39 -3.34
C ILE A 115 -16.00 -5.74 -3.85
N LYS A 116 -15.60 -6.84 -3.22
CA LYS A 116 -15.99 -8.19 -3.60
C LYS A 116 -17.50 -8.37 -3.66
N ASN A 117 -18.23 -7.73 -2.74
CA ASN A 117 -19.67 -7.89 -2.62
C ASN A 117 -20.47 -6.87 -3.46
N ASN A 118 -19.85 -5.82 -3.99
CA ASN A 118 -20.56 -4.74 -4.70
C ASN A 118 -20.11 -4.55 -6.15
N MET A 119 -19.04 -5.22 -6.60
CA MET A 119 -18.55 -5.10 -7.98
C MET A 119 -18.94 -6.34 -8.79
N GLU A 120 -19.98 -6.22 -9.61
CA GLU A 120 -20.51 -7.32 -10.44
C GLU A 120 -19.49 -7.84 -11.46
N GLU A 121 -18.57 -6.99 -11.91
CA GLU A 121 -17.55 -7.32 -12.88
C GLU A 121 -16.58 -8.40 -12.38
N LEU A 122 -16.40 -8.53 -11.10
CA LEU A 122 -15.60 -9.63 -10.53
C LEU A 122 -16.17 -11.01 -10.91
N ALA A 123 -17.48 -11.13 -10.89
CA ALA A 123 -18.16 -12.38 -11.27
C ALA A 123 -18.32 -12.50 -12.80
N THR A 124 -18.79 -11.46 -13.48
CA THR A 124 -19.10 -11.48 -14.93
C THR A 124 -17.85 -11.64 -15.78
N GLU A 125 -16.72 -11.10 -15.34
CA GLU A 125 -15.42 -11.20 -16.00
C GLU A 125 -14.58 -12.38 -15.51
N HIS A 126 -15.12 -13.19 -14.60
CA HIS A 126 -14.44 -14.35 -14.00
C HIS A 126 -13.08 -13.96 -13.39
N ILE A 127 -13.07 -12.93 -12.54
CA ILE A 127 -11.89 -12.45 -11.84
C ILE A 127 -11.66 -13.31 -10.60
N ASN A 128 -10.46 -13.84 -10.46
CA ASN A 128 -9.98 -14.41 -9.21
C ASN A 128 -9.54 -13.26 -8.29
N PHE A 129 -10.47 -12.81 -7.45
CA PHE A 129 -10.25 -11.71 -6.52
C PHE A 129 -9.86 -12.25 -5.16
N MET A 130 -8.55 -12.22 -4.86
CA MET A 130 -7.97 -12.71 -3.61
C MET A 130 -7.91 -11.60 -2.58
N ASN A 131 -8.72 -11.73 -1.52
CA ASN A 131 -8.84 -10.74 -0.46
C ASN A 131 -8.72 -11.36 0.94
N PRO A 132 -7.67 -12.15 1.21
CA PRO A 132 -7.50 -12.80 2.50
C PRO A 132 -7.31 -11.80 3.64
N PHE A 133 -7.78 -12.17 4.84
CA PHE A 133 -7.39 -11.49 6.07
C PHE A 133 -6.00 -11.97 6.49
N LEU A 134 -5.07 -11.02 6.60
CA LEU A 134 -3.66 -11.28 6.86
C LEU A 134 -3.15 -10.47 8.06
N ALA A 135 -2.24 -11.06 8.83
CA ALA A 135 -1.62 -10.45 10.00
C ALA A 135 -0.18 -10.06 9.66
N LEU A 136 0.05 -8.81 9.27
CA LEU A 136 1.41 -8.31 8.97
C LEU A 136 2.29 -8.17 10.22
N ASP A 137 1.69 -8.11 11.40
CA ASP A 137 2.36 -8.06 12.70
C ASP A 137 2.83 -9.43 13.20
N ASN A 138 2.42 -10.52 12.56
CA ASN A 138 2.77 -11.89 12.92
C ASN A 138 3.26 -12.69 11.70
N GLU A 139 4.58 -12.77 11.55
CA GLU A 139 5.23 -13.39 10.40
C GLU A 139 4.86 -14.87 10.20
N GLU A 140 4.81 -15.66 11.28
CA GLU A 140 4.46 -17.08 11.21
C GLU A 140 3.01 -17.29 10.76
N ALA A 141 2.08 -16.50 11.32
CA ALA A 141 0.69 -16.53 10.90
C ALA A 141 0.52 -16.08 9.45
N LEU A 142 1.28 -15.06 9.01
CA LEU A 142 1.27 -14.58 7.64
C LEU A 142 1.76 -15.65 6.67
N LYS A 143 2.90 -16.31 6.93
CA LYS A 143 3.44 -17.40 6.13
C LYS A 143 2.45 -18.54 5.96
N SER A 144 1.87 -18.99 7.08
CA SER A 144 0.87 -20.07 7.06
C SER A 144 -0.36 -19.69 6.23
N ARG A 145 -0.89 -18.48 6.45
CA ARG A 145 -2.10 -18.03 5.76
C ARG A 145 -1.88 -17.79 4.27
N LEU A 146 -0.75 -17.23 3.87
CA LEU A 146 -0.40 -17.05 2.45
C LEU A 146 -0.22 -18.39 1.75
N PHE A 147 0.40 -19.37 2.41
CA PHE A 147 0.50 -20.71 1.86
C PHE A 147 -0.89 -21.31 1.64
N GLU A 148 -1.78 -21.31 2.64
CA GLU A 148 -3.15 -21.82 2.52
C GLU A 148 -3.94 -21.18 1.37
N GLU A 149 -3.76 -19.88 1.14
CA GLU A 149 -4.47 -19.14 0.09
C GLU A 149 -3.96 -19.46 -1.34
N LEU A 150 -2.66 -19.76 -1.48
CA LEU A 150 -2.02 -19.81 -2.79
C LEU A 150 -1.67 -21.24 -3.24
N GLU A 151 -1.48 -22.20 -2.32
CA GLU A 151 -0.97 -23.53 -2.64
C GLU A 151 -1.81 -24.27 -3.68
N ALA A 152 -3.14 -24.28 -3.48
CA ALA A 152 -4.05 -25.07 -4.30
C ALA A 152 -4.12 -24.59 -5.75
N GLN A 153 -4.01 -23.27 -5.96
CA GLN A 153 -4.14 -22.67 -7.28
C GLN A 153 -2.81 -22.63 -8.04
N TYR A 154 -1.71 -22.35 -7.33
CA TYR A 154 -0.41 -22.10 -7.96
C TYR A 154 0.61 -23.20 -7.69
N HIS A 155 0.23 -24.28 -6.98
CA HIS A 155 1.08 -25.43 -6.65
C HIS A 155 2.39 -25.04 -5.96
N LEU A 156 2.34 -24.02 -5.10
CA LEU A 156 3.48 -23.52 -4.36
C LEU A 156 3.82 -24.46 -3.18
N THR A 157 5.08 -24.48 -2.80
CA THR A 157 5.56 -25.18 -1.60
C THR A 157 5.65 -24.22 -0.41
N VAL A 158 5.64 -24.77 0.79
CA VAL A 158 5.84 -24.00 2.04
C VAL A 158 7.15 -23.24 2.00
N ASP A 159 8.22 -23.87 1.50
CA ASP A 159 9.55 -23.25 1.46
C ASP A 159 9.61 -22.06 0.49
N GLU A 160 8.93 -22.14 -0.67
CA GLU A 160 8.83 -21.02 -1.62
C GLU A 160 8.08 -19.84 -1.01
N VAL A 161 6.94 -20.08 -0.38
CA VAL A 161 6.15 -19.02 0.27
C VAL A 161 6.93 -18.39 1.43
N ASN A 162 7.55 -19.19 2.29
CA ASN A 162 8.35 -18.69 3.40
C ASN A 162 9.52 -17.83 2.90
N HIS A 163 10.25 -18.30 1.89
CA HIS A 163 11.35 -17.55 1.29
C HIS A 163 10.89 -16.21 0.70
N ALA A 164 9.77 -16.21 -0.01
CA ALA A 164 9.21 -14.99 -0.59
C ALA A 164 8.77 -13.98 0.49
N VAL A 165 8.19 -14.46 1.59
CA VAL A 165 7.83 -13.61 2.74
C VAL A 165 9.07 -12.99 3.38
N ASP A 166 10.13 -13.77 3.62
CA ASP A 166 11.38 -13.28 4.21
C ASP A 166 12.01 -12.18 3.34
N LYS A 167 12.06 -12.40 2.03
CA LYS A 167 12.53 -11.38 1.07
C LYS A 167 11.65 -10.13 1.06
N ALA A 168 10.35 -10.29 1.13
CA ALA A 168 9.41 -9.19 1.12
C ALA A 168 9.57 -8.29 2.37
N TYR A 169 9.79 -8.89 3.54
CA TYR A 169 10.10 -8.12 4.75
C TYR A 169 11.46 -7.41 4.67
N ALA A 170 12.46 -8.06 4.09
CA ALA A 170 13.78 -7.43 3.90
C ALA A 170 13.69 -6.21 2.96
N GLU A 171 12.93 -6.32 1.87
CA GLU A 171 12.70 -5.21 0.93
C GLU A 171 11.93 -4.07 1.61
N LEU A 172 10.88 -4.38 2.36
CA LEU A 172 10.12 -3.36 3.08
C LEU A 172 11.01 -2.58 4.05
N ALA A 173 11.90 -3.27 4.78
CA ALA A 173 12.86 -2.63 5.67
C ALA A 173 13.89 -1.78 4.90
N GLN A 174 14.34 -2.24 3.72
CA GLN A 174 15.26 -1.48 2.88
C GLN A 174 14.63 -0.21 2.34
N VAL A 175 13.41 -0.30 1.80
CA VAL A 175 12.67 0.88 1.28
C VAL A 175 12.47 1.91 2.38
N ARG A 176 12.15 1.48 3.61
CA ARG A 176 12.05 2.38 4.75
C ARG A 176 13.37 3.10 5.04
N THR A 177 14.48 2.35 5.05
CA THR A 177 15.81 2.93 5.22
C THR A 177 16.13 3.94 4.12
N ASP A 178 15.78 3.66 2.88
CA ASP A 178 16.01 4.56 1.74
C ASP A 178 15.18 5.86 1.88
N ILE A 179 13.93 5.76 2.34
CA ILE A 179 13.09 6.93 2.62
C ILE A 179 13.69 7.79 3.73
N GLN A 180 14.16 7.20 4.82
CA GLN A 180 14.81 7.89 5.94
C GLN A 180 16.13 8.55 5.49
N ASN A 181 16.98 7.84 4.76
CA ASN A 181 18.21 8.41 4.20
C ASN A 181 17.91 9.64 3.32
N LYS A 182 16.84 9.57 2.53
CA LYS A 182 16.40 10.72 1.73
C LYS A 182 15.90 11.87 2.59
N GLY A 183 15.22 11.58 3.69
CA GLY A 183 14.85 12.58 4.68
C GLY A 183 16.07 13.28 5.30
N GLU A 184 17.10 12.52 5.69
CA GLU A 184 18.36 13.08 6.22
C GLU A 184 19.06 14.00 5.20
N GLU A 185 19.14 13.58 3.93
CA GLU A 185 19.69 14.44 2.87
C GLU A 185 18.95 15.78 2.76
N VAL A 186 17.61 15.74 2.82
CA VAL A 186 16.80 16.96 2.72
C VAL A 186 16.99 17.83 3.96
N LEU A 187 17.02 17.26 5.16
CA LEU A 187 17.28 18.00 6.41
C LEU A 187 18.65 18.68 6.39
N ALA A 188 19.69 17.98 5.92
CA ALA A 188 21.02 18.54 5.77
C ALA A 188 21.03 19.72 4.77
N TYR A 189 20.38 19.57 3.63
CA TYR A 189 20.21 20.63 2.64
C TYR A 189 19.48 21.87 3.21
N LEU A 190 18.43 21.66 4.00
CA LEU A 190 17.69 22.76 4.64
C LEU A 190 18.58 23.50 5.64
N ALA A 191 19.35 22.77 6.47
CA ALA A 191 20.28 23.35 7.43
C ALA A 191 21.39 24.16 6.73
N GLU A 192 21.98 23.64 5.65
CA GLU A 192 23.04 24.31 4.90
C GLU A 192 22.55 25.58 4.18
N THR A 193 21.35 25.52 3.62
CA THR A 193 20.80 26.63 2.80
C THR A 193 19.98 27.63 3.58
N GLY A 194 19.64 27.37 4.84
CA GLY A 194 18.74 28.18 5.67
C GLY A 194 17.28 28.20 5.14
N ARG A 195 16.90 27.21 4.32
CA ARG A 195 15.55 27.08 3.78
C ARG A 195 14.61 26.42 4.79
N THR A 196 13.32 26.62 4.59
CA THR A 196 12.25 26.02 5.42
C THR A 196 11.74 24.74 4.76
N GLY A 197 11.46 23.74 5.58
CA GLY A 197 10.72 22.53 5.21
C GLY A 197 9.43 22.39 6.01
N ILE A 198 8.46 21.70 5.46
CA ILE A 198 7.21 21.31 6.11
C ILE A 198 7.08 19.81 6.07
N VAL A 199 6.70 19.22 7.21
CA VAL A 199 6.36 17.79 7.29
C VAL A 199 4.86 17.66 7.15
N LEU A 200 4.43 16.91 6.13
CA LEU A 200 3.05 16.51 5.95
C LEU A 200 2.83 15.17 6.62
N CYS A 201 2.16 15.20 7.78
CA CYS A 201 1.78 14.00 8.52
C CYS A 201 0.41 13.51 8.05
N GLY A 202 0.26 12.21 7.91
CA GLY A 202 -1.00 11.61 7.52
C GLY A 202 -0.90 10.10 7.35
N ARG A 203 -1.93 9.49 6.78
CA ARG A 203 -1.88 8.09 6.39
C ARG A 203 -1.01 7.92 5.14
N PRO A 204 -0.39 6.75 4.92
CA PRO A 204 0.51 6.51 3.78
C PRO A 204 -0.09 6.89 2.41
N TYR A 205 -1.38 6.66 2.21
CA TYR A 205 -2.09 7.00 0.98
C TYR A 205 -2.33 8.49 0.76
N HIS A 206 -1.98 9.37 1.72
CA HIS A 206 -2.06 10.83 1.52
C HIS A 206 -0.97 11.37 0.59
N ILE A 207 0.01 10.55 0.19
CA ILE A 207 0.96 10.90 -0.87
C ILE A 207 0.34 10.78 -2.29
N ASP A 208 -0.84 10.17 -2.40
CA ASP A 208 -1.55 10.04 -3.67
C ASP A 208 -1.97 11.41 -4.21
N PRO A 209 -1.68 11.73 -5.49
CA PRO A 209 -1.93 13.05 -6.06
C PRO A 209 -3.41 13.46 -6.11
N GLU A 210 -4.32 12.50 -6.26
CA GLU A 210 -5.76 12.78 -6.24
C GLU A 210 -6.28 13.01 -4.81
N ILE A 211 -5.69 12.33 -3.82
CA ILE A 211 -6.08 12.46 -2.42
C ILE A 211 -5.51 13.74 -1.81
N ASN A 212 -4.27 14.10 -2.13
CA ASN A 212 -3.60 15.27 -1.55
C ASN A 212 -3.97 16.60 -2.22
N HIS A 213 -4.73 16.56 -3.32
CA HIS A 213 -5.23 17.74 -4.05
C HIS A 213 -4.14 18.74 -4.48
N GLY A 214 -2.90 18.29 -4.71
CA GLY A 214 -1.78 19.15 -5.12
C GLY A 214 -1.21 20.02 -3.99
N ILE A 215 -1.49 19.70 -2.73
CA ILE A 215 -0.94 20.42 -1.57
C ILE A 215 0.59 20.40 -1.54
N PRO A 216 1.29 19.27 -1.76
CA PRO A 216 2.75 19.24 -1.82
C PRO A 216 3.33 20.16 -2.89
N GLU A 217 2.75 20.15 -4.08
CA GLU A 217 3.17 20.97 -5.22
C GLU A 217 2.95 22.47 -4.93
N LEU A 218 1.83 22.80 -4.30
CA LEU A 218 1.55 24.19 -3.87
C LEU A 218 2.61 24.68 -2.88
N ILE A 219 2.93 23.88 -1.84
CA ILE A 219 3.96 24.22 -0.85
C ILE A 219 5.32 24.40 -1.52
N ASN A 220 5.69 23.48 -2.41
CA ASN A 220 6.94 23.54 -3.17
C ASN A 220 7.02 24.81 -4.06
N SER A 221 5.89 25.27 -4.59
CA SER A 221 5.85 26.48 -5.42
C SER A 221 6.26 27.76 -4.66
N TYR A 222 6.16 27.74 -3.32
CA TYR A 222 6.66 28.79 -2.43
C TYR A 222 8.14 28.61 -2.05
N GLY A 223 8.84 27.64 -2.61
CA GLY A 223 10.24 27.35 -2.29
C GLY A 223 10.46 26.64 -0.97
N ILE A 224 9.40 26.06 -0.41
CA ILE A 224 9.40 25.31 0.85
C ILE A 224 9.51 23.83 0.51
N ALA A 225 10.45 23.11 1.13
CA ALA A 225 10.55 21.66 0.95
C ALA A 225 9.42 20.94 1.65
N VAL A 226 8.95 19.84 1.05
CA VAL A 226 7.93 18.97 1.65
C VAL A 226 8.56 17.62 1.99
N LEU A 227 8.36 17.18 3.22
CA LEU A 227 8.75 15.88 3.74
C LEU A 227 7.49 15.13 4.20
N THR A 228 7.58 13.82 4.23
CA THR A 228 6.55 12.97 4.87
C THR A 228 7.00 12.58 6.27
N GLU A 229 6.07 12.13 7.09
CA GLU A 229 6.38 11.61 8.42
C GLU A 229 7.39 10.46 8.33
N ASP A 230 7.21 9.51 7.40
CA ASP A 230 8.09 8.36 7.21
C ASP A 230 9.54 8.74 6.91
N SER A 231 9.75 9.88 6.26
CA SER A 231 11.09 10.36 5.88
C SER A 231 11.87 10.94 7.05
N ILE A 232 11.21 11.27 8.17
CA ILE A 232 11.85 11.92 9.33
C ILE A 232 11.54 11.22 10.66
N SER A 233 10.65 10.25 10.67
CA SER A 233 10.35 9.46 11.88
C SER A 233 11.63 8.80 12.41
N CYS A 234 11.78 8.80 13.73
CA CYS A 234 12.99 8.36 14.43
C CYS A 234 14.23 9.25 14.28
N LEU A 235 14.27 10.20 13.33
CA LEU A 235 15.38 11.14 13.17
C LEU A 235 15.29 12.35 14.11
N LEU A 236 14.08 12.82 14.39
CA LEU A 236 13.83 14.06 15.15
C LEU A 236 12.99 13.86 16.41
N TYR A 237 12.71 12.67 16.87
CA TYR A 237 11.77 12.37 17.98
C TYR A 237 10.36 13.00 17.77
N THR A 238 9.96 13.16 16.52
CA THR A 238 8.75 13.92 16.16
C THR A 238 7.45 13.13 16.37
N SER A 239 7.51 11.83 16.50
CA SER A 239 6.35 10.99 16.81
C SER A 239 5.81 11.21 18.21
N ASP A 240 6.66 11.56 19.17
CA ASP A 240 6.28 11.90 20.55
C ASP A 240 5.45 13.19 20.63
N ALA A 241 5.68 14.14 19.72
CA ALA A 241 4.96 15.40 19.69
C ALA A 241 3.49 15.29 19.23
N ALA A 242 3.10 14.19 18.60
CA ALA A 242 1.71 13.94 18.23
C ALA A 242 0.89 13.36 19.39
N ASP A 243 1.50 12.54 20.23
CA ASP A 243 0.87 11.96 21.42
C ASP A 243 0.69 12.99 22.54
N ASP A 244 1.63 13.92 22.71
CA ASP A 244 1.55 14.99 23.73
C ASP A 244 0.42 16.01 23.47
N ARG A 245 -0.17 16.06 22.29
CA ARG A 245 -1.28 16.97 21.96
C ARG A 245 -2.66 16.46 22.35
N ILE A 246 -2.77 15.23 22.80
CA ILE A 246 -4.05 14.64 23.27
C ILE A 246 -4.30 14.97 24.75
N SER A 247 -3.36 15.62 25.43
CA SER A 247 -3.45 15.99 26.85
C SER A 247 -3.71 17.48 27.13
N VAL A 248 -4.42 18.17 26.21
CA VAL A 248 -4.92 19.55 26.48
C VAL A 248 -6.44 19.60 26.29
#